data_49a2d2ae0f28f48bf827add65113d587
#
_entry.id   49a2d2ae0f28f48bf827add65113d587
#
_cell.length_a   1.000
_cell.length_b   1.000
_cell.length_c   1.000
_cell.angle_alpha   90.00
_cell.angle_beta   90.00
_cell.angle_gamma   90.00
#
_symmetry.space_group_name_H-M   'P 1'
#
loop_
_entity.id
_entity.type
_entity.pdbx_description
1 polymer ?
#
loop_
_entity_poly.entity_id
_entity_poly.type
_entity_poly.pdbx_seq_one_letter_code
_entity_poly.pdbx_strand_id
1 'polypeptide(L)'
;MSDLNTVAQSISAVVSNSDNAINIIGDYSRQISEMIALANSTMQGTNQASYHNLINLLVVTQKKIDYAADCLRVVSKSGQDWLSEHFISSGAGGYSQNNSSLDTYDSSSTDNFQRPDPSQASNPYMDLVDEIDNNNISYLPFSHYSGERTEKDIIERLGGGDQTDGSCSSLAFAYCGNKAGYDVLDFRDGNSRKFFGKNKYILRIAELPNVDAKIEWGKDDEACTIRLMDQMEPGKEYYLATGLHAAIVRLNNGRYEYLELQQPKELNGWYSLHSMSLIKRFGCDVNPIDLPNFLIEVESLANCTEFLDLLGFINTAESEQNKGDAGYAK
;
A
#
# COMPACT_ATOMS: atom_id res chain seq x y z
N MET A 1 11.64 32.84 -26.36
CA MET A 1 12.70 31.82 -26.41
C MET A 1 13.67 31.84 -25.22
N SER A 2 13.83 33.01 -24.53
CA SER A 2 14.70 33.08 -23.32
C SER A 2 14.18 32.29 -22.12
N ASP A 3 12.85 32.24 -21.93
CA ASP A 3 12.25 31.63 -20.72
C ASP A 3 12.37 30.09 -20.70
N LEU A 4 12.21 29.42 -21.84
CA LEU A 4 12.29 27.97 -21.92
C LEU A 4 13.72 27.47 -21.66
N ASN A 5 14.74 28.16 -22.15
CA ASN A 5 16.14 27.83 -21.88
C ASN A 5 16.49 28.03 -20.39
N THR A 6 15.94 29.04 -19.75
CA THR A 6 16.15 29.29 -18.32
C THR A 6 15.50 28.17 -17.47
N VAL A 7 14.28 27.75 -17.86
CA VAL A 7 13.61 26.62 -17.21
C VAL A 7 14.41 25.33 -17.38
N ALA A 8 14.90 25.03 -18.59
CA ALA A 8 15.71 23.87 -18.86
C ALA A 8 17.01 23.85 -18.05
N GLN A 9 17.70 24.97 -17.92
CA GLN A 9 18.89 25.10 -17.08
C GLN A 9 18.57 24.85 -15.61
N SER A 10 17.43 25.35 -15.12
CA SER A 10 16.98 25.12 -13.74
C SER A 10 16.66 23.66 -13.50
N ILE A 11 15.96 22.99 -14.42
CA ILE A 11 15.66 21.55 -14.32
C ILE A 11 16.95 20.73 -14.36
N SER A 12 17.88 21.05 -15.27
CA SER A 12 19.18 20.38 -15.34
C SER A 12 19.98 20.50 -14.04
N ALA A 13 19.92 21.67 -13.39
CA ALA A 13 20.56 21.87 -12.09
C ALA A 13 19.89 21.03 -10.98
N VAL A 14 18.55 20.93 -10.97
CA VAL A 14 17.81 20.08 -10.02
C VAL A 14 18.16 18.62 -10.24
N VAL A 15 18.20 18.12 -11.48
CA VAL A 15 18.62 16.75 -11.81
C VAL A 15 20.04 16.47 -11.27
N SER A 16 21.00 17.32 -11.59
CA SER A 16 22.39 17.16 -11.13
C SER A 16 22.52 17.17 -9.60
N ASN A 17 21.78 18.04 -8.92
CA ASN A 17 21.77 18.10 -7.46
C ASN A 17 21.13 16.85 -6.85
N SER A 18 20.06 16.33 -7.46
CA SER A 18 19.39 15.10 -7.04
C SER A 18 20.33 13.91 -7.17
N ASP A 19 21.04 13.79 -8.30
CA ASP A 19 22.02 12.70 -8.52
C ASP A 19 23.17 12.74 -7.49
N ASN A 20 23.68 13.93 -7.19
CA ASN A 20 24.69 14.09 -6.14
C ASN A 20 24.16 13.72 -4.76
N ALA A 21 22.94 14.12 -4.43
CA ALA A 21 22.32 13.78 -3.15
C ALA A 21 22.06 12.26 -3.05
N ILE A 22 21.65 11.58 -4.12
CA ILE A 22 21.47 10.12 -4.18
C ILE A 22 22.79 9.40 -3.83
N ASN A 23 23.90 9.85 -4.38
CA ASN A 23 25.21 9.24 -4.11
C ASN A 23 25.62 9.40 -2.63
N ILE A 24 25.42 10.59 -2.06
CA ILE A 24 25.71 10.87 -0.64
C ILE A 24 24.82 9.99 0.27
N ILE A 25 23.53 9.91 -0.03
CA ILE A 25 22.57 9.11 0.72
C ILE A 25 22.90 7.62 0.63
N GLY A 26 23.32 7.13 -0.57
CA GLY A 26 23.75 5.76 -0.76
C GLY A 26 24.98 5.39 0.08
N ASP A 27 25.92 6.33 0.24
CA ASP A 27 27.07 6.14 1.13
C ASP A 27 26.67 6.05 2.62
N TYR A 28 25.70 6.85 3.06
CA TYR A 28 25.18 6.75 4.42
C TYR A 28 24.41 5.44 4.65
N SER A 29 23.60 5.00 3.69
CA SER A 29 22.89 3.71 3.79
C SER A 29 23.87 2.55 3.97
N ARG A 30 24.96 2.55 3.18
CA ARG A 30 26.03 1.54 3.32
C ARG A 30 26.70 1.60 4.70
N GLN A 31 27.03 2.77 5.21
CA GLN A 31 27.64 2.92 6.54
C GLN A 31 26.72 2.40 7.65
N ILE A 32 25.42 2.65 7.55
CA ILE A 32 24.44 2.12 8.52
C ILE A 32 24.39 0.59 8.41
N SER A 33 24.41 0.01 7.22
CA SER A 33 24.46 -1.44 7.03
C SER A 33 25.70 -2.06 7.68
N GLU A 34 26.85 -1.42 7.55
CA GLU A 34 28.10 -1.85 8.19
C GLU A 34 28.01 -1.75 9.72
N MET A 35 27.39 -0.69 10.24
CA MET A 35 27.14 -0.55 11.70
C MET A 35 26.19 -1.63 12.22
N ILE A 36 25.12 -1.96 11.49
CA ILE A 36 24.21 -3.05 11.84
C ILE A 36 24.96 -4.39 11.88
N ALA A 37 25.77 -4.67 10.86
CA ALA A 37 26.57 -5.91 10.79
C ALA A 37 27.59 -5.99 11.95
N LEU A 38 28.28 -4.89 12.26
CA LEU A 38 29.23 -4.82 13.36
C LEU A 38 28.52 -5.01 14.70
N ALA A 39 27.40 -4.34 14.94
CA ALA A 39 26.62 -4.48 16.17
C ALA A 39 26.16 -5.93 16.34
N ASN A 40 25.61 -6.57 15.30
CA ASN A 40 25.19 -7.96 15.34
C ASN A 40 26.35 -8.92 15.64
N SER A 41 27.53 -8.69 15.08
CA SER A 41 28.70 -9.54 15.32
C SER A 41 29.30 -9.37 16.73
N THR A 42 29.25 -8.14 17.26
CA THR A 42 29.84 -7.83 18.57
C THR A 42 28.95 -8.28 19.73
N MET A 43 27.63 -8.31 19.51
CA MET A 43 26.63 -8.56 20.54
C MET A 43 25.97 -9.93 20.44
N GLN A 44 26.58 -10.86 19.68
CA GLN A 44 26.09 -12.24 19.60
C GLN A 44 25.99 -12.85 21.00
N GLY A 45 24.77 -13.28 21.36
CA GLY A 45 24.48 -13.93 22.65
C GLY A 45 24.03 -12.99 23.76
N THR A 46 23.90 -11.70 23.53
CA THR A 46 23.29 -10.78 24.51
C THR A 46 21.78 -10.65 24.27
N ASN A 47 21.03 -10.77 25.36
CA ASN A 47 19.56 -10.61 25.34
C ASN A 47 19.14 -9.26 25.94
N GLN A 48 19.93 -8.21 25.73
CA GLN A 48 19.64 -6.89 26.29
C GLN A 48 18.66 -6.12 25.39
N ALA A 49 17.53 -5.71 25.97
CA ALA A 49 16.50 -4.93 25.28
C ALA A 49 17.05 -3.66 24.59
N SER A 50 18.05 -3.01 25.21
CA SER A 50 18.72 -1.82 24.65
C SER A 50 19.43 -2.11 23.33
N TYR A 51 19.99 -3.30 23.16
CA TYR A 51 20.65 -3.71 21.94
C TYR A 51 19.64 -3.90 20.79
N HIS A 52 18.55 -4.63 21.05
CA HIS A 52 17.49 -4.81 20.06
C HIS A 52 16.87 -3.47 19.63
N ASN A 53 16.67 -2.56 20.58
CA ASN A 53 16.19 -1.21 20.28
C ASN A 53 17.16 -0.43 19.39
N LEU A 54 18.48 -0.54 19.63
CA LEU A 54 19.48 0.12 18.78
C LEU A 54 19.47 -0.44 17.35
N ILE A 55 19.46 -1.77 17.19
CA ILE A 55 19.40 -2.39 15.87
C ILE A 55 18.13 -1.97 15.14
N ASN A 56 16.99 -2.04 15.79
CA ASN A 56 15.71 -1.61 15.19
C ASN A 56 15.77 -0.14 14.74
N LEU A 57 16.35 0.75 15.58
CA LEU A 57 16.51 2.16 15.22
C LEU A 57 17.40 2.34 13.99
N LEU A 58 18.49 1.61 13.90
CA LEU A 58 19.40 1.66 12.74
C LEU A 58 18.71 1.15 11.47
N VAL A 59 17.98 0.04 11.55
CA VAL A 59 17.20 -0.52 10.42
C VAL A 59 16.13 0.46 9.95
N VAL A 60 15.38 1.07 10.88
CA VAL A 60 14.37 2.09 10.55
C VAL A 60 15.03 3.32 9.90
N THR A 61 16.18 3.74 10.42
CA THR A 61 16.92 4.89 9.86
C THR A 61 17.41 4.58 8.45
N GLN A 62 17.94 3.39 8.22
CA GLN A 62 18.37 2.95 6.88
C GLN A 62 17.23 2.98 5.88
N LYS A 63 16.08 2.39 6.22
CA LYS A 63 14.90 2.40 5.33
C LYS A 63 14.43 3.82 4.98
N LYS A 64 14.46 4.76 5.95
CA LYS A 64 14.12 6.16 5.68
C LYS A 64 15.12 6.83 4.74
N ILE A 65 16.38 6.51 4.86
CA ILE A 65 17.46 6.99 4.01
C ILE A 65 17.31 6.43 2.59
N ASP A 66 17.06 5.13 2.45
CA ASP A 66 16.81 4.48 1.15
C ASP A 66 15.58 5.08 0.47
N TYR A 67 14.51 5.31 1.22
CA TYR A 67 13.31 6.00 0.73
C TYR A 67 13.61 7.43 0.22
N ALA A 68 14.43 8.20 0.95
CA ALA A 68 14.83 9.53 0.48
C ALA A 68 15.63 9.47 -0.81
N ALA A 69 16.50 8.47 -0.98
CA ALA A 69 17.23 8.24 -2.23
C ALA A 69 16.28 7.92 -3.39
N ASP A 70 15.26 7.10 -3.16
CA ASP A 70 14.26 6.76 -4.18
C ASP A 70 13.44 7.98 -4.61
N CYS A 71 13.03 8.83 -3.68
CA CYS A 71 12.36 10.10 -4.00
C CYS A 71 13.23 10.98 -4.91
N LEU A 72 14.52 11.09 -4.63
CA LEU A 72 15.44 11.86 -5.46
C LEU A 72 15.66 11.24 -6.84
N ARG A 73 15.68 9.89 -6.96
CA ARG A 73 15.76 9.21 -8.26
C ARG A 73 14.58 9.55 -9.16
N VAL A 74 13.38 9.64 -8.59
CA VAL A 74 12.18 10.01 -9.35
C VAL A 74 12.26 11.47 -9.79
N VAL A 75 12.69 12.38 -8.92
CA VAL A 75 12.89 13.80 -9.30
C VAL A 75 13.91 13.90 -10.43
N SER A 76 15.04 13.20 -10.32
CA SER A 76 16.06 13.17 -11.36
C SER A 76 15.51 12.63 -12.68
N LYS A 77 14.82 11.47 -12.63
CA LYS A 77 14.24 10.84 -13.81
C LYS A 77 13.20 11.75 -14.49
N SER A 78 12.25 12.29 -13.72
CA SER A 78 11.22 13.18 -14.26
C SER A 78 11.82 14.44 -14.91
N GLY A 79 12.87 14.99 -14.30
CA GLY A 79 13.62 16.11 -14.89
C GLY A 79 14.32 15.73 -16.19
N GLN A 80 14.95 14.56 -16.26
CA GLN A 80 15.59 14.04 -17.47
C GLN A 80 14.59 13.77 -18.59
N ASP A 81 13.44 13.15 -18.27
CA ASP A 81 12.38 12.87 -19.22
C ASP A 81 11.83 14.17 -19.81
N TRP A 82 11.56 15.18 -18.98
CA TRP A 82 11.12 16.49 -19.42
C TRP A 82 12.16 17.18 -20.34
N LEU A 83 13.44 17.13 -19.98
CA LEU A 83 14.51 17.67 -20.79
C LEU A 83 14.60 16.97 -22.15
N SER A 84 14.44 15.65 -22.18
CA SER A 84 14.49 14.86 -23.41
C SER A 84 13.32 15.18 -24.35
N GLU A 85 12.11 15.36 -23.81
CA GLU A 85 10.91 15.68 -24.59
C GLU A 85 10.97 17.09 -25.23
N HIS A 86 11.53 18.06 -24.50
CA HIS A 86 11.47 19.46 -24.90
C HIS A 86 12.77 19.98 -25.57
N PHE A 87 13.85 19.20 -25.49
CA PHE A 87 15.17 19.58 -26.03
C PHE A 87 15.85 18.43 -26.84
N ILE A 88 15.07 17.64 -27.59
CA ILE A 88 15.66 16.73 -28.56
C ILE A 88 16.23 17.55 -29.72
N SER A 89 17.48 17.91 -29.60
CA SER A 89 18.36 18.07 -30.78
C SER A 89 19.79 18.31 -30.33
N SER A 90 20.61 17.38 -30.66
CA SER A 90 22.05 17.36 -30.87
C SER A 90 22.88 16.51 -29.89
N GLY A 91 23.21 15.31 -30.36
CA GLY A 91 24.55 14.78 -30.23
C GLY A 91 24.87 13.88 -29.05
N ALA A 92 24.82 12.59 -29.30
CA ALA A 92 25.75 11.54 -28.82
C ALA A 92 26.11 11.50 -27.31
N GLY A 93 25.68 10.43 -26.67
CA GLY A 93 26.19 10.01 -25.39
C GLY A 93 25.37 8.84 -24.85
N GLY A 94 25.67 7.61 -25.33
CA GLY A 94 25.02 6.40 -24.85
C GLY A 94 25.34 6.17 -23.38
N TYR A 95 24.31 6.09 -22.56
CA TYR A 95 24.40 5.48 -21.23
C TYR A 95 23.70 4.14 -21.25
N SER A 96 24.51 3.12 -20.98
CA SER A 96 24.12 1.74 -20.83
C SER A 96 23.07 1.63 -19.72
N GLN A 97 21.88 1.13 -20.07
CA GLN A 97 20.88 0.69 -19.11
C GLN A 97 21.42 -0.55 -18.40
N ASN A 98 21.86 -0.38 -17.16
CA ASN A 98 21.93 -1.51 -16.25
C ASN A 98 20.51 -1.74 -15.70
N ASN A 99 19.80 -2.66 -16.33
CA ASN A 99 18.61 -3.28 -15.78
C ASN A 99 18.99 -4.03 -14.51
N SER A 100 18.79 -3.42 -13.34
CA SER A 100 18.57 -4.18 -12.13
C SER A 100 17.18 -4.76 -12.23
N SER A 101 17.10 -6.08 -12.31
CA SER A 101 15.86 -6.84 -12.27
C SER A 101 15.04 -6.45 -11.05
N LEU A 102 14.05 -5.61 -11.26
CA LEU A 102 12.87 -5.58 -10.42
C LEU A 102 12.17 -6.92 -10.66
N ASP A 103 12.01 -7.71 -9.62
CA ASP A 103 11.22 -8.92 -9.67
C ASP A 103 9.90 -8.57 -10.33
N THR A 104 9.68 -9.21 -11.47
CA THR A 104 8.45 -9.08 -12.25
C THR A 104 7.33 -9.66 -11.42
N TYR A 105 6.54 -8.79 -10.80
CA TYR A 105 5.22 -9.14 -10.33
C TYR A 105 4.46 -9.75 -11.51
N ASP A 106 3.98 -10.96 -11.31
CA ASP A 106 3.16 -11.65 -12.29
C ASP A 106 1.88 -10.86 -12.54
N SER A 107 1.90 -10.03 -13.57
CA SER A 107 0.76 -9.26 -14.05
C SER A 107 -0.28 -10.13 -14.75
N SER A 108 -0.24 -11.45 -14.57
CA SER A 108 -1.18 -12.39 -15.20
C SER A 108 -2.59 -12.37 -14.60
N SER A 109 -2.89 -11.53 -13.61
CA SER A 109 -4.23 -11.34 -13.07
C SER A 109 -4.93 -10.07 -13.58
N THR A 110 -4.60 -9.57 -14.76
CA THR A 110 -5.54 -8.73 -15.49
C THR A 110 -6.69 -9.63 -15.94
N ASP A 111 -7.53 -10.04 -14.98
CA ASP A 111 -8.89 -10.48 -15.31
C ASP A 111 -9.42 -9.42 -16.26
N ASN A 112 -10.03 -9.82 -17.37
CA ASN A 112 -10.75 -8.96 -18.31
C ASN A 112 -11.95 -8.33 -17.58
N PHE A 113 -11.65 -7.53 -16.55
CA PHE A 113 -12.66 -6.89 -15.71
C PHE A 113 -13.24 -5.73 -16.50
N GLN A 114 -14.42 -5.95 -17.05
CA GLN A 114 -15.19 -4.92 -17.73
C GLN A 114 -16.10 -4.23 -16.72
N ARG A 115 -16.29 -2.94 -16.91
CA ARG A 115 -17.26 -2.17 -16.13
C ARG A 115 -18.63 -2.84 -16.23
N PRO A 116 -19.27 -3.23 -15.10
CA PRO A 116 -20.58 -3.89 -15.12
C PRO A 116 -21.63 -3.02 -15.81
N ASP A 117 -22.55 -3.66 -16.52
CA ASP A 117 -23.72 -2.99 -17.08
C ASP A 117 -24.69 -2.65 -15.93
N PRO A 118 -25.00 -1.36 -15.69
CA PRO A 118 -25.89 -0.95 -14.61
C PRO A 118 -27.31 -1.50 -14.71
N SER A 119 -27.69 -2.02 -15.91
CA SER A 119 -29.03 -2.61 -16.14
C SER A 119 -29.18 -4.03 -15.59
N GLN A 120 -28.09 -4.70 -15.22
CA GLN A 120 -28.13 -6.03 -14.62
C GLN A 120 -28.09 -5.92 -13.09
N ALA A 121 -29.27 -5.71 -12.50
CA ALA A 121 -29.40 -5.67 -11.05
C ALA A 121 -29.21 -7.09 -10.48
N SER A 122 -28.03 -7.34 -9.91
CA SER A 122 -27.76 -8.51 -9.07
C SER A 122 -27.74 -8.08 -7.59
N ASN A 123 -27.89 -9.05 -6.69
CA ASN A 123 -27.69 -8.79 -5.28
C ASN A 123 -26.18 -8.90 -4.96
N PRO A 124 -25.45 -7.80 -4.70
CA PRO A 124 -24.01 -7.84 -4.56
C PRO A 124 -23.53 -8.73 -3.40
N TYR A 125 -24.32 -8.85 -2.33
CA TYR A 125 -24.02 -9.73 -1.21
C TYR A 125 -24.14 -11.21 -1.61
N MET A 126 -25.23 -11.59 -2.27
CA MET A 126 -25.42 -12.99 -2.73
C MET A 126 -24.36 -13.38 -3.76
N ASP A 127 -24.03 -12.48 -4.68
CA ASP A 127 -22.95 -12.70 -5.64
C ASP A 127 -21.61 -12.96 -4.96
N LEU A 128 -21.30 -12.22 -3.87
CA LEU A 128 -20.10 -12.44 -3.08
C LEU A 128 -20.12 -13.78 -2.36
N VAL A 129 -21.24 -14.17 -1.74
CA VAL A 129 -21.39 -15.45 -1.03
C VAL A 129 -21.24 -16.61 -2.00
N ASP A 130 -21.90 -16.57 -3.16
CA ASP A 130 -21.78 -17.61 -4.19
C ASP A 130 -20.33 -17.75 -4.69
N GLU A 131 -19.64 -16.64 -4.89
CA GLU A 131 -18.23 -16.64 -5.31
C GLU A 131 -17.29 -17.12 -4.19
N ILE A 132 -17.57 -16.82 -2.93
CA ILE A 132 -16.84 -17.33 -1.75
C ILE A 132 -16.95 -18.85 -1.70
N ASP A 133 -18.14 -19.40 -1.87
CA ASP A 133 -18.39 -20.83 -1.88
C ASP A 133 -17.69 -21.50 -3.08
N ASN A 134 -17.78 -20.92 -4.27
CA ASN A 134 -17.10 -21.41 -5.48
C ASN A 134 -15.56 -21.44 -5.34
N ASN A 135 -14.99 -20.53 -4.55
CA ASN A 135 -13.55 -20.49 -4.27
C ASN A 135 -13.14 -21.31 -3.04
N ASN A 136 -14.07 -22.01 -2.38
CA ASN A 136 -13.86 -22.81 -1.18
C ASN A 136 -13.17 -22.03 -0.06
N ILE A 137 -13.62 -20.80 0.18
CA ILE A 137 -13.09 -19.97 1.27
C ILE A 137 -13.75 -20.38 2.58
N SER A 138 -12.94 -20.75 3.56
CA SER A 138 -13.42 -21.20 4.86
C SER A 138 -13.86 -20.02 5.73
N TYR A 139 -14.96 -20.20 6.44
CA TYR A 139 -15.43 -19.27 7.46
C TYR A 139 -14.80 -19.58 8.82
N LEU A 140 -14.17 -18.60 9.46
CA LEU A 140 -13.73 -18.71 10.85
C LEU A 140 -14.50 -17.72 11.72
N PRO A 141 -15.26 -18.19 12.72
CA PRO A 141 -16.00 -17.30 13.61
C PRO A 141 -15.10 -16.29 14.31
N PHE A 142 -15.61 -15.11 14.52
CA PHE A 142 -14.99 -14.03 15.27
C PHE A 142 -15.96 -13.52 16.35
N SER A 143 -15.47 -12.73 17.28
CA SER A 143 -16.27 -12.23 18.39
C SER A 143 -16.05 -10.74 18.59
N HIS A 144 -16.97 -10.09 19.31
CA HIS A 144 -16.67 -8.78 19.86
C HIS A 144 -15.51 -8.90 20.86
N TYR A 145 -14.58 -7.97 20.82
CA TYR A 145 -13.58 -7.86 21.87
C TYR A 145 -14.20 -7.20 23.13
N SER A 146 -13.65 -7.55 24.27
CA SER A 146 -14.07 -6.96 25.54
C SER A 146 -13.33 -5.66 25.81
N GLY A 147 -14.07 -4.57 26.05
CA GLY A 147 -13.50 -3.26 26.35
C GLY A 147 -13.30 -2.37 25.12
N GLU A 148 -12.65 -1.24 25.32
CA GLU A 148 -12.29 -0.32 24.23
C GLU A 148 -10.90 -0.67 23.68
N ARG A 149 -10.76 -0.64 22.37
CA ARG A 149 -9.45 -0.70 21.69
C ARG A 149 -9.12 0.66 21.13
N THR A 150 -7.93 1.12 21.41
CA THR A 150 -7.38 2.30 20.74
C THR A 150 -6.95 1.94 19.32
N GLU A 151 -6.80 2.94 18.47
CA GLU A 151 -6.22 2.76 17.12
C GLU A 151 -4.85 2.04 17.20
N LYS A 152 -4.04 2.39 18.18
CA LYS A 152 -2.74 1.75 18.42
C LYS A 152 -2.88 0.26 18.70
N ASP A 153 -3.85 -0.14 19.54
CA ASP A 153 -4.10 -1.55 19.85
C ASP A 153 -4.53 -2.34 18.60
N ILE A 154 -5.33 -1.72 17.72
CA ILE A 154 -5.75 -2.32 16.45
C ILE A 154 -4.52 -2.51 15.54
N ILE A 155 -3.67 -1.49 15.40
CA ILE A 155 -2.44 -1.54 14.60
C ILE A 155 -1.50 -2.63 15.11
N GLU A 156 -1.28 -2.71 16.42
CA GLU A 156 -0.45 -3.74 17.04
C GLU A 156 -1.03 -5.15 16.87
N ARG A 157 -2.35 -5.27 16.86
CA ARG A 157 -3.07 -6.55 16.68
C ARG A 157 -2.97 -7.07 15.25
N LEU A 158 -3.12 -6.20 14.27
CA LEU A 158 -3.14 -6.54 12.84
C LEU A 158 -1.75 -6.50 12.21
N GLY A 159 -0.91 -5.56 12.61
CA GLY A 159 0.41 -5.39 12.04
C GLY A 159 1.31 -6.58 12.39
N GLY A 160 1.77 -7.31 11.40
CA GLY A 160 2.55 -8.50 11.65
C GLY A 160 3.65 -8.81 10.63
N GLY A 161 4.04 -7.83 9.80
CA GLY A 161 5.13 -8.03 8.83
C GLY A 161 4.73 -8.87 7.62
N ASP A 162 3.44 -8.98 7.34
CA ASP A 162 2.96 -9.69 6.18
C ASP A 162 3.18 -8.89 4.89
N GLN A 163 4.23 -9.23 4.17
CA GLN A 163 4.53 -8.69 2.84
C GLN A 163 4.01 -9.59 1.71
N THR A 164 3.11 -10.51 2.00
CA THR A 164 2.58 -11.42 0.97
C THR A 164 1.61 -10.70 0.05
N ASP A 165 1.72 -11.00 -1.25
CA ASP A 165 0.85 -10.43 -2.28
C ASP A 165 -0.63 -10.71 -2.03
N GLY A 166 -1.44 -9.66 -2.15
CA GLY A 166 -2.90 -9.75 -2.07
C GLY A 166 -3.49 -9.68 -0.66
N SER A 167 -2.68 -9.60 0.40
CA SER A 167 -3.19 -9.44 1.77
C SER A 167 -3.56 -8.00 2.13
N CYS A 168 -3.08 -7.00 1.40
CA CYS A 168 -3.33 -5.60 1.72
C CYS A 168 -4.82 -5.25 1.86
N SER A 169 -5.65 -5.78 0.97
CA SER A 169 -7.09 -5.53 0.99
C SER A 169 -7.79 -6.25 2.15
N SER A 170 -7.49 -7.54 2.37
CA SER A 170 -8.05 -8.30 3.50
C SER A 170 -7.64 -7.70 4.84
N LEU A 171 -6.40 -7.24 4.95
CA LEU A 171 -5.87 -6.56 6.14
C LEU A 171 -6.59 -5.23 6.41
N ALA A 172 -6.83 -4.43 5.37
CA ALA A 172 -7.60 -3.20 5.50
C ALA A 172 -9.07 -3.46 5.87
N PHE A 173 -9.70 -4.52 5.35
CA PHE A 173 -11.03 -4.94 5.77
C PHE A 173 -11.06 -5.49 7.21
N ALA A 174 -10.02 -6.23 7.64
CA ALA A 174 -9.88 -6.64 9.04
C ALA A 174 -9.77 -5.42 9.97
N TYR A 175 -9.08 -4.34 9.54
CA TYR A 175 -9.09 -3.08 10.26
C TYR A 175 -10.50 -2.51 10.41
N CYS A 176 -11.31 -2.48 9.34
CA CYS A 176 -12.71 -2.04 9.40
C CYS A 176 -13.53 -2.87 10.41
N GLY A 177 -13.33 -4.20 10.43
CA GLY A 177 -13.95 -5.08 11.42
C GLY A 177 -13.54 -4.75 12.87
N ASN A 178 -12.27 -4.44 13.09
CA ASN A 178 -11.78 -4.02 14.41
C ASN A 178 -12.35 -2.65 14.81
N LYS A 179 -12.50 -1.72 13.89
CA LYS A 179 -13.20 -0.42 14.14
C LYS A 179 -14.68 -0.61 14.48
N ALA A 180 -15.32 -1.66 13.94
CA ALA A 180 -16.69 -2.06 14.28
C ALA A 180 -16.81 -2.78 15.63
N GLY A 181 -15.71 -3.02 16.35
CA GLY A 181 -15.73 -3.66 17.66
C GLY A 181 -15.50 -5.17 17.64
N TYR A 182 -15.08 -5.74 16.53
CA TYR A 182 -14.83 -7.18 16.40
C TYR A 182 -13.33 -7.51 16.45
N ASP A 183 -13.00 -8.68 16.98
CA ASP A 183 -11.64 -9.21 16.98
C ASP A 183 -11.42 -10.03 15.70
N VAL A 184 -11.07 -9.36 14.63
CA VAL A 184 -10.84 -9.95 13.31
C VAL A 184 -9.36 -9.84 12.97
N LEU A 185 -8.77 -10.95 12.59
CA LEU A 185 -7.41 -11.02 12.05
C LEU A 185 -7.47 -11.21 10.53
N ASP A 186 -6.45 -10.74 9.83
CA ASP A 186 -6.44 -10.91 8.39
C ASP A 186 -5.94 -12.29 7.96
N PHE A 187 -6.45 -12.77 6.84
CA PHE A 187 -6.09 -14.05 6.27
C PHE A 187 -4.79 -13.92 5.45
N ARG A 188 -3.72 -14.54 5.91
CA ARG A 188 -2.40 -14.44 5.31
C ARG A 188 -2.06 -15.56 4.35
N ASP A 189 -2.89 -16.58 4.28
CA ASP A 189 -2.66 -17.74 3.44
C ASP A 189 -3.92 -18.16 2.67
N GLY A 190 -3.73 -18.91 1.57
CA GLY A 190 -4.82 -19.52 0.81
C GLY A 190 -5.62 -18.57 -0.08
N ASN A 191 -6.83 -19.00 -0.42
CA ASN A 191 -7.68 -18.36 -1.44
C ASN A 191 -8.32 -17.05 -0.96
N SER A 192 -8.59 -16.90 0.33
CA SER A 192 -9.25 -15.72 0.91
C SER A 192 -8.46 -14.45 0.64
N ARG A 193 -7.15 -14.48 0.88
CA ARG A 193 -6.24 -13.36 0.63
C ARG A 193 -6.38 -12.82 -0.79
N LYS A 194 -6.28 -13.70 -1.79
CA LYS A 194 -6.38 -13.32 -3.21
C LYS A 194 -7.80 -12.92 -3.61
N PHE A 195 -8.82 -13.46 -2.93
CA PHE A 195 -10.20 -13.13 -3.20
C PHE A 195 -10.47 -11.66 -2.92
N PHE A 196 -10.24 -11.20 -1.70
CA PHE A 196 -10.54 -9.83 -1.29
C PHE A 196 -9.60 -8.77 -1.90
N GLY A 197 -8.54 -9.17 -2.59
CA GLY A 197 -7.68 -8.29 -3.36
C GLY A 197 -8.15 -8.03 -4.81
N LYS A 198 -9.17 -8.73 -5.31
CA LYS A 198 -9.64 -8.57 -6.70
C LYS A 198 -10.66 -7.44 -6.83
N ASN A 199 -10.47 -6.58 -7.82
CA ASN A 199 -11.36 -5.44 -8.10
C ASN A 199 -12.85 -5.82 -8.21
N LYS A 200 -13.16 -6.98 -8.81
CA LYS A 200 -14.55 -7.43 -8.96
C LYS A 200 -15.25 -7.67 -7.62
N TYR A 201 -14.53 -8.13 -6.60
CA TYR A 201 -15.11 -8.38 -5.28
C TYR A 201 -15.10 -7.11 -4.40
N ILE A 202 -14.08 -6.27 -4.55
CA ILE A 202 -14.09 -4.95 -3.93
C ILE A 202 -15.27 -4.12 -4.45
N LEU A 203 -15.57 -4.20 -5.76
CA LEU A 203 -16.73 -3.54 -6.34
C LEU A 203 -18.05 -4.03 -5.70
N ARG A 204 -18.22 -5.35 -5.50
CA ARG A 204 -19.41 -5.89 -4.84
C ARG A 204 -19.53 -5.43 -3.38
N ILE A 205 -18.41 -5.31 -2.68
CA ILE A 205 -18.40 -4.74 -1.31
C ILE A 205 -18.81 -3.26 -1.35
N ALA A 206 -18.31 -2.50 -2.32
CA ALA A 206 -18.66 -1.09 -2.50
C ALA A 206 -20.14 -0.87 -2.87
N GLU A 207 -20.79 -1.88 -3.46
CA GLU A 207 -22.20 -1.87 -3.86
C GLU A 207 -23.13 -2.42 -2.77
N LEU A 208 -22.64 -2.85 -1.61
CA LEU A 208 -23.46 -3.34 -0.51
C LEU A 208 -24.40 -2.23 0.02
N PRO A 209 -25.57 -2.60 0.55
CA PRO A 209 -26.52 -1.62 1.10
C PRO A 209 -25.89 -0.74 2.18
N ASN A 210 -26.15 0.56 2.13
CA ASN A 210 -25.67 1.56 3.09
C ASN A 210 -24.15 1.75 3.15
N VAL A 211 -23.38 1.16 2.25
CA VAL A 211 -21.96 1.45 2.11
C VAL A 211 -21.77 2.76 1.34
N ASP A 212 -21.07 3.71 1.95
CA ASP A 212 -20.67 4.96 1.28
C ASP A 212 -19.35 4.72 0.53
N ALA A 213 -19.49 4.48 -0.76
CA ALA A 213 -18.37 4.22 -1.65
C ALA A 213 -18.33 5.21 -2.81
N LYS A 214 -17.14 5.67 -3.12
CA LYS A 214 -16.84 6.47 -4.31
C LYS A 214 -15.92 5.68 -5.22
N ILE A 215 -16.25 5.62 -6.50
CA ILE A 215 -15.55 4.79 -7.47
C ILE A 215 -15.18 5.66 -8.68
N GLU A 216 -13.89 5.79 -8.93
CA GLU A 216 -13.37 6.44 -10.12
C GLU A 216 -12.84 5.41 -11.11
N TRP A 217 -13.37 5.45 -12.32
CA TRP A 217 -12.92 4.61 -13.41
C TRP A 217 -11.97 5.39 -14.32
N GLY A 218 -10.85 4.82 -14.66
CA GLY A 218 -9.90 5.42 -15.58
C GLY A 218 -8.69 4.56 -15.86
N LYS A 219 -7.90 5.03 -16.82
CA LYS A 219 -6.63 4.38 -17.19
C LYS A 219 -5.46 4.84 -16.33
N ASP A 220 -5.58 6.00 -15.73
CA ASP A 220 -4.56 6.62 -14.90
C ASP A 220 -5.00 6.52 -13.43
N ASP A 221 -4.44 5.55 -12.71
CA ASP A 221 -4.78 5.27 -11.32
C ASP A 221 -4.42 6.44 -10.40
N GLU A 222 -3.30 7.13 -10.64
CA GLU A 222 -2.90 8.29 -9.84
C GLU A 222 -3.93 9.41 -9.98
N ALA A 223 -4.30 9.75 -11.20
CA ALA A 223 -5.29 10.80 -11.46
C ALA A 223 -6.67 10.45 -10.89
N CYS A 224 -7.10 9.18 -10.99
CA CYS A 224 -8.33 8.69 -10.37
C CYS A 224 -8.27 8.82 -8.85
N THR A 225 -7.16 8.42 -8.24
CA THR A 225 -6.98 8.47 -6.80
C THR A 225 -6.96 9.89 -6.27
N ILE A 226 -6.32 10.82 -6.95
CA ILE A 226 -6.33 12.24 -6.57
C ILE A 226 -7.78 12.77 -6.53
N ARG A 227 -8.61 12.46 -7.54
CA ARG A 227 -10.02 12.86 -7.54
C ARG A 227 -10.83 12.23 -6.41
N LEU A 228 -10.51 10.99 -6.02
CA LEU A 228 -11.11 10.35 -4.84
C LEU A 228 -10.66 11.03 -3.55
N MET A 229 -9.36 11.33 -3.42
CA MET A 229 -8.82 11.99 -2.23
C MET A 229 -9.41 13.38 -2.02
N ASP A 230 -9.69 14.14 -3.09
CA ASP A 230 -10.35 15.44 -3.01
C ASP A 230 -11.77 15.38 -2.43
N GLN A 231 -12.38 14.19 -2.34
CA GLN A 231 -13.70 13.95 -1.77
C GLN A 231 -13.65 13.48 -0.32
N MET A 232 -12.45 13.35 0.26
CA MET A 232 -12.30 12.93 1.66
C MET A 232 -12.68 14.05 2.63
N GLU A 233 -13.40 13.68 3.68
CA GLU A 233 -13.77 14.58 4.76
C GLU A 233 -12.78 14.48 5.93
N PRO A 234 -12.38 15.62 6.52
CA PRO A 234 -11.54 15.61 7.70
C PRO A 234 -12.15 14.81 8.86
N GLY A 235 -11.33 13.99 9.51
CA GLY A 235 -11.76 13.21 10.68
C GLY A 235 -12.42 11.87 10.33
N LYS A 236 -12.65 11.58 9.05
CA LYS A 236 -13.11 10.27 8.59
C LYS A 236 -11.94 9.41 8.09
N GLU A 237 -12.13 8.10 8.19
CA GLU A 237 -11.22 7.10 7.66
C GLU A 237 -11.89 6.38 6.47
N TYR A 238 -11.09 6.03 5.48
CA TYR A 238 -11.56 5.38 4.27
C TYR A 238 -10.68 4.20 3.93
N TYR A 239 -11.29 3.14 3.41
CA TYR A 239 -10.58 2.11 2.66
C TYR A 239 -10.30 2.65 1.25
N LEU A 240 -9.04 2.70 0.86
CA LEU A 240 -8.59 3.06 -0.48
C LEU A 240 -8.03 1.83 -1.16
N ALA A 241 -8.53 1.48 -2.36
CA ALA A 241 -7.90 0.50 -3.23
C ALA A 241 -7.63 1.13 -4.59
N THR A 242 -6.37 1.16 -4.99
CA THR A 242 -5.89 1.75 -6.25
C THR A 242 -4.58 1.10 -6.68
N GLY A 243 -4.34 1.04 -7.97
CA GLY A 243 -3.16 0.40 -8.52
C GLY A 243 -3.05 -1.06 -8.06
N LEU A 244 -1.97 -1.39 -7.36
CA LEU A 244 -1.67 -2.74 -6.86
C LEU A 244 -1.79 -2.86 -5.32
N HIS A 245 -2.37 -1.87 -4.65
CA HIS A 245 -2.40 -1.82 -3.18
C HIS A 245 -3.72 -1.31 -2.62
N ALA A 246 -4.01 -1.74 -1.39
CA ALA A 246 -5.11 -1.21 -0.60
C ALA A 246 -4.63 -0.85 0.81
N ALA A 247 -5.15 0.23 1.37
CA ALA A 247 -4.84 0.68 2.72
C ALA A 247 -5.99 1.52 3.29
N ILE A 248 -5.98 1.74 4.60
CA ILE A 248 -6.83 2.75 5.20
C ILE A 248 -6.17 4.12 5.01
N VAL A 249 -6.96 5.11 4.64
CA VAL A 249 -6.50 6.49 4.41
C VAL A 249 -7.34 7.48 5.19
N ARG A 250 -6.78 8.66 5.49
CA ARG A 250 -7.50 9.75 6.15
C ARG A 250 -6.98 11.12 5.74
N LEU A 251 -7.81 12.14 5.92
CA LEU A 251 -7.40 13.55 5.86
C LEU A 251 -7.23 14.07 7.29
N ASN A 252 -5.99 14.26 7.72
CA ASN A 252 -5.63 14.68 9.07
C ASN A 252 -4.87 16.01 9.03
N ASN A 253 -5.43 17.06 9.65
CA ASN A 253 -4.83 18.40 9.69
C ASN A 253 -4.41 18.93 8.30
N GLY A 254 -5.23 18.69 7.28
CA GLY A 254 -4.98 19.11 5.91
C GLY A 254 -3.92 18.29 5.17
N ARG A 255 -3.53 17.14 5.71
CA ARG A 255 -2.59 16.19 5.08
C ARG A 255 -3.26 14.85 4.86
N TYR A 256 -3.09 14.30 3.69
CA TYR A 256 -3.49 12.94 3.40
C TYR A 256 -2.48 11.96 4.02
N GLU A 257 -3.00 10.94 4.69
CA GLU A 257 -2.21 9.89 5.34
C GLU A 257 -2.77 8.53 4.95
N TYR A 258 -1.91 7.51 4.86
CA TYR A 258 -2.29 6.11 4.75
C TYR A 258 -1.73 5.30 5.90
N LEU A 259 -2.46 4.27 6.31
CA LEU A 259 -2.08 3.35 7.36
C LEU A 259 -1.33 2.17 6.76
N GLU A 260 -0.05 2.05 7.09
CA GLU A 260 0.77 0.90 6.75
C GLU A 260 0.61 -0.19 7.82
N LEU A 261 0.26 -1.41 7.41
CA LEU A 261 0.08 -2.56 8.30
C LEU A 261 0.89 -3.79 7.88
N GLN A 262 1.48 -3.78 6.69
CA GLN A 262 2.21 -4.92 6.13
C GLN A 262 3.71 -4.92 6.43
N GLN A 263 4.23 -3.89 7.03
CA GLN A 263 5.63 -3.78 7.43
C GLN A 263 5.87 -4.51 8.77
N PRO A 264 7.14 -4.76 9.15
CA PRO A 264 7.46 -5.15 10.52
C PRO A 264 6.78 -4.23 11.54
N LYS A 265 6.41 -4.77 12.71
CA LYS A 265 5.56 -4.08 13.71
C LYS A 265 6.00 -2.64 14.02
N GLU A 266 7.31 -2.42 14.10
CA GLU A 266 7.90 -1.13 14.43
C GLU A 266 7.75 -0.08 13.31
N LEU A 267 7.38 -0.52 12.11
CA LEU A 267 7.19 0.32 10.92
C LEU A 267 5.73 0.47 10.54
N ASN A 268 4.81 -0.16 11.27
CA ASN A 268 3.39 0.02 11.05
C ASN A 268 2.91 1.34 11.65
N GLY A 269 1.98 2.00 10.97
CA GLY A 269 1.44 3.28 11.39
C GLY A 269 1.10 4.19 10.23
N TRP A 270 0.79 5.43 10.56
CA TRP A 270 0.38 6.43 9.57
C TRP A 270 1.56 7.08 8.86
N TYR A 271 1.48 7.13 7.54
CA TYR A 271 2.46 7.74 6.64
C TYR A 271 1.79 8.77 5.75
N SER A 272 2.54 9.78 5.31
CA SER A 272 2.03 10.76 4.35
C SER A 272 1.68 10.10 3.02
N LEU A 273 0.46 10.38 2.51
CA LEU A 273 0.00 9.94 1.21
C LEU A 273 0.15 11.10 0.22
N HIS A 274 0.96 10.90 -0.80
CA HIS A 274 1.25 11.87 -1.86
C HIS A 274 1.57 11.12 -3.17
N SER A 275 1.72 11.81 -4.30
CA SER A 275 1.98 11.20 -5.62
C SER A 275 3.07 10.12 -5.58
N MET A 276 4.16 10.36 -4.87
CA MET A 276 5.23 9.38 -4.75
C MET A 276 4.79 8.10 -4.01
N SER A 277 3.97 8.22 -2.97
CA SER A 277 3.39 7.07 -2.27
C SER A 277 2.44 6.30 -3.20
N LEU A 278 1.63 7.01 -4.01
CA LEU A 278 0.74 6.40 -4.99
C LEU A 278 1.53 5.59 -6.02
N ILE A 279 2.61 6.14 -6.55
CA ILE A 279 3.46 5.45 -7.53
C ILE A 279 4.24 4.29 -6.90
N LYS A 280 4.93 4.52 -5.77
CA LYS A 280 5.90 3.56 -5.22
C LYS A 280 5.28 2.50 -4.30
N ARG A 281 4.30 2.89 -3.49
CA ARG A 281 3.67 1.97 -2.53
C ARG A 281 2.38 1.37 -3.07
N PHE A 282 1.59 2.18 -3.77
CA PHE A 282 0.33 1.71 -4.34
C PHE A 282 0.48 1.16 -5.76
N GLY A 283 1.60 1.40 -6.43
CA GLY A 283 1.82 0.91 -7.79
C GLY A 283 0.86 1.51 -8.80
N CYS A 284 0.43 2.77 -8.57
CA CYS A 284 -0.42 3.47 -9.51
C CYS A 284 0.30 3.68 -10.84
N ASP A 285 -0.33 3.30 -11.93
CA ASP A 285 0.22 3.36 -13.28
C ASP A 285 -0.87 3.72 -14.29
N VAL A 286 -0.46 3.87 -15.54
CA VAL A 286 -1.37 4.05 -16.66
C VAL A 286 -1.70 2.69 -17.28
N ASN A 287 -2.95 2.28 -17.18
CA ASN A 287 -3.44 0.98 -17.61
C ASN A 287 -3.95 1.01 -19.07
N PRO A 288 -3.91 -0.12 -19.80
CA PRO A 288 -4.45 -0.20 -21.16
C PRO A 288 -5.98 -0.07 -21.21
N ILE A 289 -6.65 -0.43 -20.12
CA ILE A 289 -8.12 -0.38 -19.96
C ILE A 289 -8.48 0.47 -18.75
N ASP A 290 -9.75 0.92 -18.69
CA ASP A 290 -10.27 1.62 -17.52
C ASP A 290 -10.38 0.63 -16.35
N LEU A 291 -9.73 0.93 -15.22
CA LEU A 291 -9.82 0.17 -13.99
C LEU A 291 -10.54 0.99 -12.91
N PRO A 292 -11.26 0.32 -11.99
CA PRO A 292 -11.89 0.99 -10.88
C PRO A 292 -10.88 1.26 -9.77
N ASN A 293 -10.94 2.46 -9.22
CA ASN A 293 -10.27 2.87 -8.01
C ASN A 293 -11.34 3.17 -6.97
N PHE A 294 -11.17 2.74 -5.74
CA PHE A 294 -12.21 2.72 -4.71
C PHE A 294 -11.82 3.57 -3.50
N LEU A 295 -12.79 4.36 -3.01
CA LEU A 295 -12.71 5.03 -1.72
C LEU A 295 -14.00 4.72 -0.95
N ILE A 296 -13.92 3.92 0.12
CA ILE A 296 -15.08 3.44 0.88
C ILE A 296 -14.95 3.93 2.33
N GLU A 297 -15.97 4.59 2.85
CA GLU A 297 -15.96 5.09 4.23
C GLU A 297 -15.95 3.92 5.22
N VAL A 298 -14.97 3.91 6.15
CA VAL A 298 -14.79 2.84 7.15
C VAL A 298 -16.00 2.71 8.06
N GLU A 299 -16.59 3.83 8.48
CA GLU A 299 -17.77 3.81 9.35
C GLU A 299 -18.99 3.20 8.64
N SER A 300 -19.15 3.44 7.33
CA SER A 300 -20.23 2.84 6.56
C SER A 300 -20.08 1.32 6.46
N LEU A 301 -18.85 0.81 6.27
CA LEU A 301 -18.58 -0.62 6.34
C LEU A 301 -18.82 -1.19 7.75
N ALA A 302 -18.37 -0.49 8.78
CA ALA A 302 -18.56 -0.91 10.17
C ALA A 302 -20.05 -1.01 10.59
N ASN A 303 -20.94 -0.30 9.90
CA ASN A 303 -22.38 -0.31 10.11
C ASN A 303 -23.16 -1.17 9.08
N CYS A 304 -22.49 -1.80 8.12
CA CYS A 304 -23.12 -2.65 7.11
C CYS A 304 -23.14 -4.11 7.56
N THR A 305 -24.35 -4.63 7.84
CA THR A 305 -24.53 -6.01 8.32
C THR A 305 -23.95 -7.03 7.35
N GLU A 306 -24.18 -6.85 6.05
CA GLU A 306 -23.69 -7.73 4.99
C GLU A 306 -22.16 -7.75 4.94
N PHE A 307 -21.50 -6.60 5.13
CA PHE A 307 -20.04 -6.55 5.23
C PHE A 307 -19.54 -7.25 6.50
N LEU A 308 -20.20 -7.04 7.64
CA LEU A 308 -19.83 -7.68 8.89
C LEU A 308 -19.93 -9.21 8.81
N ASP A 309 -20.91 -9.74 8.09
CA ASP A 309 -21.04 -11.18 7.84
C ASP A 309 -19.87 -11.75 7.03
N LEU A 310 -19.25 -10.96 6.16
CA LEU A 310 -18.09 -11.37 5.38
C LEU A 310 -16.80 -11.46 6.20
N LEU A 311 -16.73 -10.82 7.36
CA LEU A 311 -15.50 -10.79 8.18
C LEU A 311 -15.01 -12.17 8.60
N GLY A 312 -15.91 -13.13 8.75
CA GLY A 312 -15.53 -14.52 9.07
C GLY A 312 -14.77 -15.22 7.94
N PHE A 313 -14.90 -14.78 6.70
CA PHE A 313 -14.13 -15.27 5.56
C PHE A 313 -12.79 -14.54 5.40
N ILE A 314 -12.62 -13.38 6.06
CA ILE A 314 -11.36 -12.66 6.17
C ILE A 314 -10.57 -13.17 7.36
N ASN A 315 -11.27 -13.50 8.47
CA ASN A 315 -10.66 -13.85 9.74
C ASN A 315 -9.76 -15.09 9.67
N THR A 316 -8.72 -15.11 10.48
CA THR A 316 -7.81 -16.25 10.64
C THR A 316 -7.51 -16.53 12.10
N ALA A 317 -6.99 -17.72 12.38
CA ALA A 317 -6.50 -18.07 13.71
C ALA A 317 -5.21 -17.29 14.03
N GLU A 318 -5.04 -16.91 15.29
CA GLU A 318 -3.85 -16.16 15.75
C GLU A 318 -2.54 -16.91 15.45
N SER A 319 -2.56 -18.25 15.53
CA SER A 319 -1.40 -19.07 15.16
C SER A 319 -1.04 -18.97 13.68
N GLU A 320 -2.00 -18.73 12.79
CA GLU A 320 -1.77 -18.56 11.37
C GLU A 320 -1.26 -17.14 11.04
N GLN A 321 -1.79 -16.14 11.74
CA GLN A 321 -1.32 -14.76 11.58
C GLN A 321 0.17 -14.60 11.92
N ASN A 322 0.64 -15.31 12.93
CA ASN A 322 2.04 -15.25 13.35
C ASN A 322 3.00 -16.04 12.45
N LYS A 323 2.50 -16.91 11.56
CA LYS A 323 3.35 -17.65 10.62
C LYS A 323 3.94 -16.78 9.51
N GLY A 324 3.30 -15.67 9.17
CA GLY A 324 3.81 -14.71 8.19
C GLY A 324 5.19 -14.16 8.55
N ASP A 325 5.45 -13.97 9.85
CA ASP A 325 6.75 -13.48 10.36
C ASP A 325 7.90 -14.51 10.20
N ALA A 326 7.59 -15.79 10.13
CA ALA A 326 8.60 -16.86 10.05
C ALA A 326 9.07 -17.16 8.61
N GLY A 327 8.34 -16.70 7.58
CA GLY A 327 8.62 -16.97 6.16
C GLY A 327 9.77 -16.16 5.58
N TYR A 328 10.14 -15.05 6.18
CA TYR A 328 11.16 -14.11 5.68
C TYR A 328 12.53 -14.22 6.36
N ALA A 329 12.72 -15.23 7.20
CA ALA A 329 14.02 -15.53 7.82
C ALA A 329 14.87 -16.49 6.95
N LYS A 330 14.80 -16.40 5.62
CA LYS A 330 15.68 -17.15 4.71
C LYS A 330 16.35 -16.23 3.73
#